data_602caa5ed9e993244c78855b3e408635
#
_entry.id   602caa5ed9e993244c78855b3e408635
#
_cell.length_a   1.000
_cell.length_b   1.000
_cell.length_c   1.000
_cell.angle_alpha   90.00
_cell.angle_beta   90.00
_cell.angle_gamma   90.00
#
_symmetry.space_group_name_H-M   'P 1'
#
loop_
_entity.id
_entity.type
_entity.pdbx_description
1 polymer ?
#
loop_
_entity_poly.entity_id
_entity_poly.type
_entity_poly.pdbx_seq_one_letter_code
_entity_poly.pdbx_strand_id
1 'polypeptide(L)' 'MLPLLIDKAVYKENLAFFGMDTAALDALLRREQTTREAVLLLLYNGKKSILIQKKAAPKGAA' A
#
# COMPACT_ATOMS: atom_id res chain seq x y z
N MET A 1 -13.60 -3.35 -2.21
CA MET A 1 -12.30 -2.85 -1.78
C MET A 1 -11.89 -1.67 -2.62
N LEU A 2 -11.29 -0.68 -1.99
CA LEU A 2 -10.82 0.49 -2.71
C LEU A 2 -9.30 0.51 -2.73
N PRO A 3 -8.69 0.96 -3.82
CA PRO A 3 -7.24 1.08 -3.84
C PRO A 3 -6.79 2.26 -3.00
N LEU A 4 -5.83 2.03 -2.14
CA LEU A 4 -5.19 3.08 -1.36
C LEU A 4 -3.89 3.51 -2.00
N LEU A 5 -3.25 2.60 -2.71
CA LEU A 5 -1.93 2.85 -3.28
C LEU A 5 -1.79 2.03 -4.55
N ILE A 6 -1.41 2.68 -5.64
CA ILE A 6 -1.12 2.00 -6.90
C ILE A 6 0.17 2.60 -7.44
N ASP A 7 1.20 1.78 -7.51
CA ASP A 7 2.50 2.15 -8.11
C ASP A 7 2.95 3.53 -7.62
N LYS A 8 3.10 3.67 -6.29
CA LYS A 8 3.52 4.88 -5.61
C LYS A 8 2.48 5.98 -5.57
N ALA A 9 1.39 5.85 -6.29
CA ALA A 9 0.33 6.87 -6.27
C ALA A 9 -0.58 6.62 -5.09
N VAL A 10 -0.66 7.59 -4.20
CA VAL A 10 -1.50 7.51 -3.02
C VAL A 10 -2.87 8.07 -3.35
N TYR A 11 -3.91 7.31 -3.06
CA TYR A 11 -5.28 7.71 -3.33
C TYR A 11 -5.88 8.31 -2.06
N LYS A 12 -5.63 9.59 -1.87
CA LYS A 12 -6.01 10.27 -0.64
C LYS A 12 -7.52 10.26 -0.42
N GLU A 13 -8.29 10.32 -1.50
CA GLU A 13 -9.73 10.29 -1.37
C GLU A 13 -10.21 8.98 -0.78
N ASN A 14 -9.58 7.90 -1.17
CA ASN A 14 -9.94 6.59 -0.63
C ASN A 14 -9.48 6.43 0.81
N LEU A 15 -8.35 7.01 1.15
CA LEU A 15 -7.92 7.05 2.54
C LEU A 15 -8.96 7.77 3.39
N ALA A 16 -9.41 8.93 2.92
CA ALA A 16 -10.38 9.71 3.67
C ALA A 16 -11.69 8.95 3.83
N PHE A 17 -12.05 8.14 2.83
CA PHE A 17 -13.24 7.33 2.92
C PHE A 17 -13.21 6.41 4.13
N PHE A 18 -12.03 5.93 4.49
CA PHE A 18 -11.84 5.05 5.64
C PHE A 18 -11.41 5.81 6.89
N GLY A 19 -11.41 7.13 6.84
CA GLY A 19 -10.96 7.92 7.99
C GLY A 19 -9.46 7.82 8.22
N MET A 20 -8.70 7.58 7.17
CA MET A 20 -7.26 7.42 7.27
C MET A 20 -6.55 8.61 6.63
N ASP A 21 -5.28 8.75 6.98
CA ASP A 21 -4.42 9.73 6.34
C ASP A 21 -3.14 9.03 5.90
N THR A 22 -2.20 9.81 5.37
CA THR A 22 -0.97 9.20 4.88
C THR A 22 -0.16 8.56 6.00
N ALA A 23 -0.25 9.12 7.21
CA ALA A 23 0.44 8.51 8.34
C ALA A 23 -0.13 7.14 8.66
N ALA A 24 -1.46 7.01 8.57
CA ALA A 24 -2.11 5.72 8.79
C ALA A 24 -1.74 4.74 7.69
N LEU A 25 -1.63 5.22 6.45
CA LEU A 25 -1.20 4.37 5.35
C LEU A 25 0.22 3.87 5.58
N ASP A 26 1.12 4.75 5.99
CA ASP A 26 2.49 4.35 6.26
C ASP A 26 2.57 3.35 7.40
N ALA A 27 1.73 3.53 8.42
CA ALA A 27 1.68 2.58 9.53
C ALA A 27 1.22 1.21 9.06
N LEU A 28 0.21 1.19 8.18
CA LEU A 28 -0.27 -0.07 7.62
C LEU A 28 0.83 -0.77 6.83
N LEU A 29 1.54 -0.01 6.01
CA LEU A 29 2.63 -0.59 5.23
C LEU A 29 3.74 -1.12 6.12
N ARG A 30 4.03 -0.41 7.21
CA ARG A 30 5.05 -0.84 8.15
C ARG A 30 4.65 -2.15 8.83
N ARG A 31 3.38 -2.29 9.14
CA ARG A 31 2.88 -3.55 9.69
C ARG A 31 3.07 -4.70 8.72
N GLU A 32 2.97 -4.41 7.42
CA GLU A 32 3.18 -5.42 6.39
C GLU A 32 4.65 -5.55 6.01
N GLN A 33 5.52 -4.83 6.73
CA GLN A 33 6.96 -4.88 6.51
C GLN A 33 7.33 -4.45 5.10
N THR A 34 6.69 -3.39 4.63
CA THR A 34 6.95 -2.90 3.28
C THR A 34 6.90 -1.37 3.28
N THR A 35 7.15 -0.78 2.13
CA THR A 35 7.11 0.66 1.95
C THR A 35 6.28 1.00 0.72
N ARG A 36 5.93 2.28 0.57
CA ARG A 36 5.16 2.69 -0.59
C ARG A 36 5.86 2.38 -1.90
N GLU A 37 7.18 2.43 -1.89
CA GLU A 37 7.93 2.19 -3.11
C GLU A 37 7.94 0.72 -3.51
N ALA A 38 7.78 -0.17 -2.54
CA ALA A 38 7.81 -1.60 -2.80
C ALA A 38 6.44 -2.16 -3.15
N VAL A 39 5.39 -1.38 -2.97
CA VAL A 39 4.04 -1.86 -3.20
C VAL A 39 3.57 -1.49 -4.59
N LEU A 40 3.09 -2.47 -5.33
CA LEU A 40 2.48 -2.22 -6.62
C LEU A 40 1.03 -1.84 -6.47
N LEU A 41 0.32 -2.52 -5.57
CA LEU A 41 -1.10 -2.30 -5.38
C LEU A 41 -1.47 -2.63 -3.94
N LEU A 42 -2.23 -1.74 -3.32
CA LEU A 42 -2.78 -1.97 -1.99
C LEU A 42 -4.27 -1.68 -2.03
N LEU A 43 -5.07 -2.69 -1.76
CA LEU A 43 -6.51 -2.57 -1.67
C LEU A 43 -6.92 -2.71 -0.21
N TYR A 44 -8.01 -2.04 0.16
CA TYR A 44 -8.45 -2.04 1.55
C TYR A 44 -9.98 -1.93 1.59
N ASN A 45 -10.59 -2.61 2.55
CA ASN A 45 -12.04 -2.52 2.69
C ASN A 45 -12.46 -2.08 4.10
N GLY A 46 -11.52 -1.55 4.85
CA GLY A 46 -11.79 -1.13 6.22
C GLY A 46 -11.44 -2.18 7.25
N LYS A 47 -11.32 -3.42 6.85
CA LYS A 47 -10.98 -4.51 7.76
C LYS A 47 -9.83 -5.34 7.23
N LYS A 48 -9.85 -5.63 5.95
CA LYS A 48 -8.84 -6.47 5.34
C LYS A 48 -8.14 -5.71 4.24
N SER A 49 -6.94 -6.13 3.94
CA SER A 49 -6.17 -5.51 2.89
C SER A 49 -5.59 -6.59 1.99
N ILE A 50 -5.42 -6.23 0.73
CA ILE A 50 -4.75 -7.06 -0.25
C ILE A 50 -3.55 -6.28 -0.72
N LEU A 51 -2.38 -6.85 -0.56
CA LEU A 51 -1.13 -6.18 -0.86
C LEU A 51 -0.40 -6.94 -1.95
N ILE A 52 -0.09 -6.26 -3.03
CA ILE A 52 0.72 -6.83 -4.10
C ILE A 52 1.99 -6.03 -4.16
N GLN A 53 3.11 -6.67 -3.90
CA GLN A 53 4.40 -6.01 -3.92
C GLN A 53 5.02 -6.14 -5.29
N LYS A 54 5.83 -5.15 -5.63
CA LYS A 54 6.59 -5.25 -6.86
C LYS A 54 7.57 -6.40 -6.74
N LYS A 55 7.72 -7.13 -7.85
CA LYS A 55 8.74 -8.11 -7.90
C LYS A 55 10.04 -7.44 -7.70
N ALA A 56 10.72 -7.81 -6.69
CA ALA A 56 12.03 -7.28 -6.46
C ALA A 56 12.89 -7.71 -7.63
N ALA A 57 13.58 -6.80 -8.14
CA ALA A 57 14.57 -7.15 -9.11
C ALA A 57 15.58 -7.94 -8.34
N PRO A 58 15.79 -9.02 -8.76
CA PRO A 58 16.70 -9.85 -8.05
C PRO A 58 17.98 -9.19 -8.09
N LYS A 59 18.28 -8.76 -7.29
CA LYS A 59 19.23 -8.33 -7.24
C LYS A 59 19.98 -9.10 -7.19
N GLY A 60 20.18 -9.01 -7.48
CA GLY A 60 20.77 -9.68 -7.57
C GLY A 60 20.27 -10.67 -7.93
N ALA A 61 19.69 -10.71 -8.04
CA ALA A 61 19.25 -11.65 -8.49
C ALA A 61 19.55 -11.48 -9.32
N ALA A 62 19.74 -11.10 -9.17
CA ALA A 62 20.06 -11.04 -9.80
C ALA A 62 20.42 -11.40 -9.91
#